data_da3a8dcdf14b87a001d8d2e060ced417
#
_entry.id   da3a8dcdf14b87a001d8d2e060ced417
#
_cell.length_a   1.000
_cell.length_b   1.000
_cell.length_c   1.000
_cell.angle_alpha   90.00
_cell.angle_beta   90.00
_cell.angle_gamma   90.00
#
_symmetry.space_group_name_H-M   'P 1'
#
loop_
_entity.id
_entity.type
_entity.pdbx_description
1 polymer ?
#
loop_
_entity_poly.entity_id
_entity_poly.type
_entity_poly.pdbx_seq_one_letter_code
_entity_poly.pdbx_strand_id
1 'polypeptide(L)'
;VEVPVEKIIETRVEVPVEKIVKRRVEVATDTAALQLLGLLQREARFVDFIQEDVAPYSDAEIGAAARVVHGGCRKLLAEHFTLAPVRAEAEGSRVTLAAGFDAAAVRLTGNVVGQAPFTGTLSHRGWQVTQVRLPQLTDARAAAIIAQAEVEL
;
A
#
# COMPACT_ATOMS: atom_id res chain seq x y z
N VAL A 1 -25.74 -52.31 -6.19
CA VAL A 1 -25.71 -50.99 -5.51
C VAL A 1 -24.83 -50.08 -6.35
N GLU A 2 -25.44 -49.27 -7.18
CA GLU A 2 -24.69 -48.22 -7.91
C GLU A 2 -24.31 -47.10 -6.95
N VAL A 3 -23.03 -46.99 -6.64
CA VAL A 3 -22.48 -45.80 -6.02
C VAL A 3 -22.42 -44.72 -7.09
N PRO A 4 -23.08 -43.56 -6.93
CA PRO A 4 -23.09 -42.54 -7.98
C PRO A 4 -21.67 -42.07 -8.27
N VAL A 5 -21.17 -42.38 -9.44
CA VAL A 5 -19.85 -41.95 -9.94
C VAL A 5 -19.72 -40.42 -9.96
N GLU A 6 -20.83 -39.70 -10.09
CA GLU A 6 -20.90 -38.25 -10.08
C GLU A 6 -20.36 -37.59 -8.77
N LYS A 7 -20.61 -38.18 -7.58
CA LYS A 7 -20.11 -37.65 -6.30
C LYS A 7 -18.59 -37.74 -6.13
N ILE A 8 -17.94 -38.68 -6.81
CA ILE A 8 -16.47 -38.85 -6.78
C ILE A 8 -15.78 -37.86 -7.72
N ILE A 9 -16.43 -37.44 -8.81
CA ILE A 9 -15.91 -36.49 -9.79
C ILE A 9 -15.98 -35.05 -9.26
N GLU A 10 -17.09 -34.66 -8.60
CA GLU A 10 -17.23 -33.32 -8.00
C GLU A 10 -16.19 -33.05 -6.92
N THR A 11 -15.89 -34.02 -6.06
CA THR A 11 -14.90 -33.86 -4.97
C THR A 11 -13.46 -33.73 -5.49
N ARG A 12 -13.14 -34.23 -6.68
CA ARG A 12 -11.81 -34.16 -7.31
C ARG A 12 -11.55 -32.84 -8.04
N VAL A 13 -12.59 -32.13 -8.47
CA VAL A 13 -12.47 -30.87 -9.23
C VAL A 13 -12.38 -29.65 -8.31
N GLU A 14 -13.05 -29.64 -7.16
CA GLU A 14 -13.07 -28.49 -6.24
C GLU A 14 -11.70 -28.19 -5.59
N VAL A 15 -10.94 -29.22 -5.15
CA VAL A 15 -9.66 -29.05 -4.45
C VAL A 15 -8.54 -28.42 -5.32
N PRO A 16 -8.35 -28.80 -6.62
CA PRO A 16 -7.35 -28.16 -7.49
C PRO A 16 -7.68 -26.72 -7.85
N VAL A 17 -8.96 -26.36 -7.98
CA VAL A 17 -9.41 -25.00 -8.36
C VAL A 17 -9.18 -24.01 -7.21
N GLU A 18 -9.48 -24.35 -5.97
CA GLU A 18 -9.18 -23.51 -4.80
C GLU A 18 -7.69 -23.25 -4.62
N LYS A 19 -6.83 -24.26 -4.81
CA LYS A 19 -5.36 -24.09 -4.73
C LYS A 19 -4.82 -23.18 -5.84
N ILE A 20 -5.37 -23.24 -7.05
CA ILE A 20 -4.97 -22.39 -8.17
C ILE A 20 -5.41 -20.95 -7.95
N VAL A 21 -6.61 -20.71 -7.44
CA VAL A 21 -7.16 -19.38 -7.15
C VAL A 21 -6.36 -18.70 -6.00
N LYS A 22 -6.08 -19.40 -4.90
CA LYS A 22 -5.26 -18.88 -3.80
C LYS A 22 -3.84 -18.52 -4.27
N ARG A 23 -3.20 -19.35 -5.07
CA ARG A 23 -1.88 -19.06 -5.66
C ARG A 23 -1.88 -17.82 -6.56
N ARG A 24 -2.91 -17.62 -7.36
CA ARG A 24 -3.04 -16.44 -8.24
C ARG A 24 -3.21 -15.14 -7.45
N VAL A 25 -3.98 -15.17 -6.37
CA VAL A 25 -4.20 -14.00 -5.51
C VAL A 25 -2.91 -13.61 -4.78
N GLU A 26 -2.17 -14.55 -4.22
CA GLU A 26 -0.89 -14.32 -3.54
C GLU A 26 0.17 -13.75 -4.50
N VAL A 27 0.33 -14.33 -5.69
CA VAL A 27 1.28 -13.84 -6.71
C VAL A 27 0.93 -12.43 -7.18
N ALA A 28 -0.35 -12.12 -7.37
CA ALA A 28 -0.80 -10.79 -7.77
C ALA A 28 -0.51 -9.72 -6.71
N THR A 29 -0.61 -10.06 -5.42
CA THR A 29 -0.34 -9.15 -4.31
C THR A 29 1.15 -8.82 -4.20
N ASP A 30 2.03 -9.82 -4.27
CA ASP A 30 3.48 -9.62 -4.22
C ASP A 30 3.98 -8.81 -5.44
N THR A 31 3.46 -9.09 -6.61
CA THR A 31 3.81 -8.38 -7.84
C THR A 31 3.50 -6.89 -7.74
N ALA A 32 2.33 -6.51 -7.23
CA ALA A 32 1.96 -5.11 -7.06
C ALA A 32 2.87 -4.39 -6.05
N ALA A 33 3.22 -5.06 -4.94
CA ALA A 33 4.15 -4.52 -3.95
C ALA A 33 5.56 -4.33 -4.51
N LEU A 34 6.08 -5.30 -5.25
CA LEU A 34 7.38 -5.24 -5.91
C LEU A 34 7.41 -4.15 -6.99
N GLN A 35 6.33 -4.00 -7.74
CA GLN A 35 6.17 -2.94 -8.73
C GLN A 35 6.26 -1.55 -8.09
N LEU A 36 5.54 -1.33 -6.98
CA LEU A 36 5.60 -0.07 -6.26
C LEU A 36 7.01 0.20 -5.73
N LEU A 37 7.67 -0.81 -5.16
CA LEU A 37 9.05 -0.69 -4.67
C LEU A 37 10.03 -0.36 -5.80
N GLY A 38 9.87 -0.96 -6.98
CA GLY A 38 10.66 -0.65 -8.17
C GLY A 38 10.45 0.78 -8.66
N LEU A 39 9.22 1.27 -8.63
CA LEU A 39 8.90 2.67 -8.96
C LEU A 39 9.53 3.65 -7.95
N LEU A 40 9.46 3.35 -6.65
CA LEU A 40 10.10 4.14 -5.60
C LEU A 40 11.62 4.21 -5.78
N GLN A 41 12.25 3.09 -6.14
CA GLN A 41 13.69 3.08 -6.41
C GLN A 41 14.04 3.89 -7.66
N ARG A 42 13.29 3.73 -8.74
CA ARG A 42 13.57 4.42 -10.01
C ARG A 42 13.38 5.93 -9.93
N GLU A 43 12.27 6.37 -9.33
CA GLU A 43 11.92 7.80 -9.29
C GLU A 43 12.56 8.54 -8.12
N ALA A 44 12.82 7.87 -7.01
CA ALA A 44 13.24 8.50 -5.77
C ALA A 44 14.56 7.98 -5.18
N ARG A 45 15.17 6.94 -5.77
CA ARG A 45 16.32 6.25 -5.17
C ARG A 45 16.04 5.77 -3.72
N PHE A 46 14.78 5.41 -3.47
CA PHE A 46 14.27 5.16 -2.12
C PHE A 46 15.00 4.02 -1.42
N VAL A 47 15.22 2.90 -2.10
CA VAL A 47 15.89 1.73 -1.50
C VAL A 47 17.36 2.06 -1.20
N ASP A 48 18.07 2.74 -2.11
CA ASP A 48 19.44 3.18 -1.88
C ASP A 48 19.53 4.06 -0.63
N PHE A 49 18.64 5.05 -0.51
CA PHE A 49 18.61 5.96 0.64
C PHE A 49 18.33 5.24 1.97
N ILE A 50 17.41 4.26 1.97
CA ILE A 50 17.07 3.51 3.19
C ILE A 50 18.16 2.51 3.57
N GLN A 51 18.89 1.96 2.61
CA GLN A 51 19.98 1.01 2.85
C GLN A 51 21.28 1.69 3.25
N GLU A 52 21.43 2.98 2.97
CA GLU A 52 22.61 3.75 3.35
C GLU A 52 22.68 3.95 4.88
N ASP A 53 23.89 3.76 5.44
CA ASP A 53 24.13 4.16 6.84
C ASP A 53 24.27 5.68 6.91
N VAL A 54 23.29 6.34 7.51
CA VAL A 54 23.26 7.80 7.64
C VAL A 54 24.05 8.34 8.85
N ALA A 55 24.49 7.48 9.75
CA ALA A 55 25.19 7.91 10.97
C ALA A 55 26.45 8.75 10.74
N PRO A 56 27.29 8.49 9.70
CA PRO A 56 28.49 9.29 9.45
C PRO A 56 28.23 10.66 8.79
N TYR A 57 27.01 10.94 8.32
CA TYR A 57 26.67 12.16 7.59
C TYR A 57 26.11 13.24 8.51
N SER A 58 26.35 14.50 8.15
CA SER A 58 25.76 15.66 8.84
C SER A 58 24.26 15.80 8.53
N ASP A 59 23.53 16.49 9.40
CA ASP A 59 22.11 16.80 9.20
C ASP A 59 21.85 17.55 7.88
N ALA A 60 22.80 18.41 7.47
CA ALA A 60 22.71 19.14 6.20
C ALA A 60 22.81 18.21 4.99
N GLU A 61 23.71 17.23 5.01
CA GLU A 61 23.88 16.23 3.94
C GLU A 61 22.66 15.30 3.87
N ILE A 62 22.18 14.82 5.03
CA ILE A 62 20.97 14.01 5.13
C ILE A 62 19.77 14.82 4.63
N GLY A 63 19.65 16.09 5.02
CA GLY A 63 18.58 16.98 4.59
C GLY A 63 18.58 17.21 3.07
N ALA A 64 19.74 17.35 2.45
CA ALA A 64 19.87 17.48 1.00
C ALA A 64 19.41 16.20 0.26
N ALA A 65 19.88 15.03 0.73
CA ALA A 65 19.46 13.73 0.18
C ALA A 65 17.95 13.48 0.38
N ALA A 66 17.42 13.78 1.56
CA ALA A 66 16.00 13.63 1.86
C ALA A 66 15.10 14.48 0.95
N ARG A 67 15.53 15.67 0.54
CA ARG A 67 14.79 16.51 -0.41
C ARG A 67 14.72 15.88 -1.80
N VAL A 68 15.77 15.23 -2.25
CA VAL A 68 15.78 14.50 -3.54
C VAL A 68 14.79 13.34 -3.49
N VAL A 69 14.87 12.52 -2.45
CA VAL A 69 13.95 11.39 -2.25
C VAL A 69 12.50 11.87 -2.13
N HIS A 70 12.24 12.92 -1.37
CA HIS A 70 10.91 13.52 -1.23
C HIS A 70 10.37 13.99 -2.59
N GLY A 71 11.17 14.66 -3.39
CA GLY A 71 10.76 15.10 -4.74
C GLY A 71 10.38 13.93 -5.65
N GLY A 72 11.18 12.88 -5.66
CA GLY A 72 10.91 11.66 -6.42
C GLY A 72 9.66 10.92 -5.93
N CYS A 73 9.49 10.77 -4.62
CA CYS A 73 8.30 10.16 -4.03
C CYS A 73 7.03 10.97 -4.34
N ARG A 74 7.10 12.30 -4.22
CA ARG A 74 5.96 13.18 -4.54
C ARG A 74 5.54 13.05 -6.00
N LYS A 75 6.49 13.02 -6.94
CA LYS A 75 6.23 12.81 -8.35
C LYS A 75 5.54 11.46 -8.59
N LEU A 76 6.09 10.38 -8.03
CA LEU A 76 5.51 9.03 -8.12
C LEU A 76 4.07 8.99 -7.62
N LEU A 77 3.81 9.55 -6.44
CA LEU A 77 2.45 9.58 -5.88
C LEU A 77 1.48 10.33 -6.80
N ALA A 78 1.88 11.47 -7.35
CA ALA A 78 1.04 12.25 -8.27
C ALA A 78 0.75 11.51 -9.59
N GLU A 79 1.72 10.77 -10.12
CA GLU A 79 1.57 10.04 -11.39
C GLU A 79 0.72 8.77 -11.24
N HIS A 80 0.88 8.04 -10.14
CA HIS A 80 0.32 6.70 -10.01
C HIS A 80 -0.87 6.59 -9.07
N PHE A 81 -1.12 7.60 -8.22
CA PHE A 81 -2.19 7.57 -7.24
C PHE A 81 -2.99 8.87 -7.22
N THR A 82 -4.27 8.76 -6.98
CA THR A 82 -5.08 9.90 -6.57
C THR A 82 -5.33 9.80 -5.08
N LEU A 83 -4.75 10.73 -4.32
CA LEU A 83 -4.89 10.81 -2.87
C LEU A 83 -5.98 11.83 -2.51
N ALA A 84 -6.80 11.48 -1.54
CA ALA A 84 -7.80 12.37 -0.95
C ALA A 84 -7.77 12.25 0.57
N PRO A 85 -8.17 13.28 1.31
CA PRO A 85 -8.38 13.14 2.74
C PRO A 85 -9.58 12.23 3.02
N VAL A 86 -9.54 11.49 4.11
CA VAL A 86 -10.68 10.69 4.59
C VAL A 86 -11.77 11.62 5.11
N ARG A 87 -11.40 12.69 5.82
CA ARG A 87 -12.30 13.71 6.34
C ARG A 87 -12.13 15.03 5.61
N ALA A 88 -13.24 15.65 5.22
CA ALA A 88 -13.23 16.92 4.50
C ALA A 88 -12.95 18.13 5.42
N GLU A 89 -13.29 18.03 6.70
CA GLU A 89 -13.15 19.09 7.68
C GLU A 89 -11.66 19.44 7.93
N ALA A 90 -11.39 20.65 8.36
CA ALA A 90 -10.04 21.07 8.71
C ALA A 90 -9.54 20.39 9.99
N GLU A 91 -8.26 20.10 10.06
CA GLU A 91 -7.62 19.64 11.29
C GLU A 91 -7.76 20.72 12.39
N GLY A 92 -7.98 20.30 13.62
CA GLY A 92 -8.33 21.15 14.74
C GLY A 92 -9.83 21.48 14.87
N SER A 93 -10.65 21.17 13.87
CA SER A 93 -12.10 21.39 13.94
C SER A 93 -12.80 20.35 14.79
N ARG A 94 -13.95 20.74 15.32
CA ARG A 94 -14.82 19.85 16.09
C ARG A 94 -15.66 19.00 15.13
N VAL A 95 -15.66 17.68 15.33
CA VAL A 95 -16.41 16.73 14.49
C VAL A 95 -17.25 15.80 15.37
N THR A 96 -18.37 15.36 14.83
CA THR A 96 -19.24 14.37 15.48
C THR A 96 -19.32 13.11 14.60
N LEU A 97 -19.06 11.98 15.21
CA LEU A 97 -19.15 10.67 14.59
C LEU A 97 -20.45 10.01 15.04
N ALA A 98 -21.38 9.85 14.12
CA ALA A 98 -22.65 9.20 14.37
C ALA A 98 -22.48 7.71 14.66
N ALA A 99 -23.50 7.10 15.26
CA ALA A 99 -23.55 5.65 15.40
C ALA A 99 -23.41 4.96 14.02
N GLY A 100 -22.59 3.90 13.96
CA GLY A 100 -22.31 3.21 12.70
C GLY A 100 -21.24 3.87 11.81
N PHE A 101 -20.47 4.86 12.33
CA PHE A 101 -19.32 5.38 11.60
C PHE A 101 -18.34 4.26 11.22
N ASP A 102 -17.65 4.43 10.10
CA ASP A 102 -16.68 3.45 9.62
C ASP A 102 -15.40 3.46 10.47
N ALA A 103 -15.25 2.46 11.33
CA ALA A 103 -14.08 2.30 12.19
C ALA A 103 -12.79 1.93 11.42
N ALA A 104 -12.88 1.49 10.17
CA ALA A 104 -11.72 1.30 9.32
C ALA A 104 -11.18 2.63 8.77
N ALA A 105 -12.05 3.61 8.60
CA ALA A 105 -11.71 4.94 8.10
C ALA A 105 -11.37 5.95 9.22
N VAL A 106 -11.96 5.81 10.40
CA VAL A 106 -11.81 6.75 11.52
C VAL A 106 -11.45 6.01 12.80
N ARG A 107 -10.30 6.32 13.36
CA ARG A 107 -9.84 5.79 14.64
C ARG A 107 -10.08 6.80 15.76
N LEU A 108 -10.76 6.37 16.82
CA LEU A 108 -10.87 7.13 18.06
C LEU A 108 -9.55 7.08 18.86
N THR A 109 -9.17 8.19 19.44
CA THR A 109 -7.98 8.32 20.28
C THR A 109 -8.33 9.06 21.58
N GLY A 110 -7.45 8.95 22.58
CA GLY A 110 -7.68 9.54 23.91
C GLY A 110 -8.57 8.69 24.79
N ASN A 111 -9.29 9.31 25.71
CA ASN A 111 -10.20 8.61 26.63
C ASN A 111 -11.55 8.37 25.98
N VAL A 112 -11.71 7.20 25.35
CA VAL A 112 -12.95 6.81 24.69
C VAL A 112 -13.88 6.16 25.72
N VAL A 113 -14.97 6.85 26.07
CA VAL A 113 -15.97 6.39 27.04
C VAL A 113 -17.36 6.47 26.43
N GLY A 114 -18.18 5.46 26.71
CA GLY A 114 -19.58 5.42 26.26
C GLY A 114 -19.75 4.88 24.84
N GLN A 115 -20.84 5.31 24.22
CA GLN A 115 -21.26 4.87 22.88
C GLN A 115 -21.43 6.07 21.95
N ALA A 116 -21.41 5.82 20.63
CA ALA A 116 -21.71 6.86 19.65
C ALA A 116 -23.11 7.50 19.89
N PRO A 117 -23.29 8.79 19.56
CA PRO A 117 -22.35 9.63 18.81
C PRO A 117 -21.14 10.11 19.65
N PHE A 118 -19.96 10.13 19.03
CA PHE A 118 -18.75 10.67 19.65
C PHE A 118 -18.44 12.05 19.08
N THR A 119 -18.15 13.00 19.94
CA THR A 119 -17.75 14.35 19.52
C THR A 119 -16.34 14.66 20.04
N GLY A 120 -15.47 15.07 19.15
CA GLY A 120 -14.07 15.35 19.45
C GLY A 120 -13.44 16.32 18.47
N THR A 121 -12.13 16.52 18.62
CA THR A 121 -11.33 17.35 17.72
C THR A 121 -10.65 16.47 16.67
N LEU A 122 -10.75 16.85 15.41
CA LEU A 122 -10.08 16.17 14.31
C LEU A 122 -8.57 16.46 14.38
N SER A 123 -7.79 15.50 14.85
CA SER A 123 -6.33 15.65 14.97
C SER A 123 -5.62 15.49 13.62
N HIS A 124 -6.12 14.57 12.79
CA HIS A 124 -5.58 14.28 11.47
C HIS A 124 -6.70 13.85 10.53
N ARG A 125 -6.69 14.41 9.33
CA ARG A 125 -7.76 14.17 8.32
C ARG A 125 -7.74 12.76 7.73
N GLY A 126 -6.64 12.05 7.89
CA GLY A 126 -6.41 10.76 7.24
C GLY A 126 -6.17 10.90 5.74
N TRP A 127 -5.69 9.83 5.14
CA TRP A 127 -5.48 9.72 3.70
C TRP A 127 -6.13 8.46 3.16
N GLN A 128 -6.74 8.59 1.99
CA GLN A 128 -7.25 7.46 1.21
C GLN A 128 -6.76 7.56 -0.23
N VAL A 129 -6.62 6.41 -0.87
CA VAL A 129 -6.35 6.31 -2.30
C VAL A 129 -7.68 6.10 -3.01
N THR A 130 -8.04 7.02 -3.89
CA THR A 130 -9.29 6.94 -4.67
C THR A 130 -9.07 6.37 -6.07
N GLN A 131 -7.84 6.39 -6.58
CA GLN A 131 -7.49 5.82 -7.86
C GLN A 131 -6.03 5.35 -7.87
N VAL A 132 -5.79 4.21 -8.49
CA VAL A 132 -4.46 3.62 -8.72
C VAL A 132 -4.22 3.51 -10.22
N ARG A 133 -3.06 3.97 -10.69
CA ARG A 133 -2.63 3.98 -12.09
C ARG A 133 -1.22 3.38 -12.20
N LEU A 134 -1.08 2.12 -11.87
CA LEU A 134 0.20 1.43 -12.04
C LEU A 134 0.37 0.96 -13.50
N PRO A 135 1.58 1.06 -14.08
CA PRO A 135 1.84 0.51 -15.40
C PRO A 135 1.67 -1.01 -15.38
N GLN A 136 1.25 -1.57 -16.51
CA GLN A 136 1.15 -3.02 -16.66
C GLN A 136 2.54 -3.64 -16.70
N LEU A 137 2.72 -4.74 -15.96
CA LEU A 137 3.93 -5.56 -16.03
C LEU A 137 3.78 -6.60 -17.15
N THR A 138 4.80 -6.67 -17.99
CA THR A 138 4.90 -7.69 -19.05
C THR A 138 5.42 -9.02 -18.53
N ASP A 139 6.23 -9.00 -17.46
CA ASP A 139 6.80 -10.17 -16.82
C ASP A 139 6.83 -9.99 -15.29
N ALA A 140 6.08 -10.83 -14.57
CA ALA A 140 6.04 -10.83 -13.12
C ALA A 140 7.39 -11.20 -12.47
N ARG A 141 8.24 -11.98 -13.15
CA ARG A 141 9.58 -12.35 -12.65
C ARG A 141 10.52 -11.15 -12.63
N ALA A 142 10.39 -10.26 -13.61
CA ALA A 142 11.19 -9.04 -13.68
C ALA A 142 10.90 -8.06 -12.53
N ALA A 143 9.73 -8.16 -11.90
CA ALA A 143 9.34 -7.29 -10.78
C ALA A 143 10.24 -7.44 -9.56
N ALA A 144 10.86 -8.60 -9.35
CA ALA A 144 11.78 -8.83 -8.24
C ALA A 144 13.12 -8.09 -8.40
N ILE A 145 13.50 -7.70 -9.63
CA ILE A 145 14.68 -6.87 -9.89
C ILE A 145 14.22 -5.41 -9.89
N ILE A 146 14.26 -4.77 -8.74
CA ILE A 146 13.82 -3.38 -8.55
C ILE A 146 14.81 -2.35 -9.09
N ALA A 147 16.09 -2.74 -9.22
CA ALA A 147 17.14 -2.01 -9.92
C ALA A 147 18.15 -3.01 -10.47
N GLN A 148 18.59 -2.82 -11.70
CA GLN A 148 19.62 -3.65 -12.30
C GLN A 148 21.00 -3.28 -11.77
N ALA A 149 21.90 -4.27 -11.67
CA ALA A 149 23.31 -4.00 -11.45
C ALA A 149 23.92 -3.33 -12.69
N GLU A 150 24.73 -2.32 -12.49
CA GLU A 150 25.44 -1.60 -13.55
C GLU A 150 26.90 -2.04 -13.57
N VAL A 151 27.40 -2.40 -14.75
CA VAL A 151 28.79 -2.78 -14.95
C VAL A 151 29.39 -1.90 -16.06
N GLU A 152 30.36 -1.09 -15.71
CA GLU A 152 31.11 -0.26 -16.65
C GLU A 152 32.24 -1.07 -17.28
N LEU A 153 32.38 -1.00 -18.62
CA LEU A 153 33.38 -1.73 -19.43
C LEU A 153 34.52 -0.82 -19.91
#